data_011ad84a012960e3009c0f0ff85c99fe
#
_entry.id   011ad84a012960e3009c0f0ff85c99fe
#
_cell.length_a   1.000
_cell.length_b   1.000
_cell.length_c   1.000
_cell.angle_alpha   90.00
_cell.angle_beta   90.00
_cell.angle_gamma   90.00
#
_symmetry.space_group_name_H-M   'P 1'
#
loop_
_entity.id
_entity.type
_entity.pdbx_description
1 polymer ?
#
loop_
_entity_poly.entity_id
_entity_poly.type
_entity_poly.pdbx_seq_one_letter_code
_entity_poly.pdbx_strand_id
1 'polypeptide(L)'
;MMKAFSYLRHAVTVCGLLFTGLLLPSACITEPEYDASPRGNFEALWTIMNDHYCFFREKQVNWDSIHRVYAPRFNDAMTDKQQFEVLADMLAELRDGHVNLTSSFNVARYWAFHENYPANYSDTLIRCYLGTDYQIASGLKYRILDDNIGYIRCETFQNSLGDGNLDDILLALQPCTALIIDLRNNGGGLITSAEKLAARFTNRPVEVGFVRHKTGRAHDAFSPMQRQVLKPARGIRWQKRVAVLTNRMVFSAANEFVKYMKYCPLATIIGDRTGGGAGLPFSSELPNGWNVRFSACPMFDREGHSTEDGIAPDVNVSLSEADFLRGTDTIIEAAREKLKRGK
;
A
#
# COMPACT_ATOMS: atom_id res chain seq x y z
N MET A 1 3.24 54.86 67.91
CA MET A 1 3.59 56.19 67.37
C MET A 1 3.46 56.15 65.86
N MET A 2 2.37 56.60 65.37
CA MET A 2 2.07 57.92 64.83
C MET A 2 2.86 58.28 63.57
N LYS A 3 2.04 58.44 62.51
CA LYS A 3 2.08 59.43 61.41
C LYS A 3 2.80 58.94 60.13
N ALA A 4 2.35 59.26 58.92
CA ALA A 4 1.22 60.11 58.43
C ALA A 4 1.01 59.80 56.96
N PHE A 5 -0.18 60.09 56.50
CA PHE A 5 -0.68 60.15 55.11
C PHE A 5 0.19 60.99 54.15
N SER A 6 0.30 60.53 52.91
CA SER A 6 0.43 61.41 51.78
C SER A 6 -0.25 60.82 50.54
N TYR A 7 -1.27 61.54 50.05
CA TYR A 7 -1.99 61.32 48.80
C TYR A 7 -1.12 61.76 47.62
N LEU A 8 -1.01 60.93 46.60
CA LEU A 8 -0.68 61.44 45.29
C LEU A 8 -1.58 60.76 44.23
N ARG A 9 -2.45 61.58 43.69
CA ARG A 9 -3.30 61.26 42.51
C ARG A 9 -2.39 61.10 41.28
N HIS A 10 -2.47 59.95 40.61
CA HIS A 10 -1.95 59.84 39.24
C HIS A 10 -3.07 59.39 38.27
N ALA A 11 -3.15 60.16 37.24
CA ALA A 11 -4.09 60.07 36.14
C ALA A 11 -4.13 58.71 35.51
N VAL A 12 -5.34 58.18 35.33
CA VAL A 12 -5.63 57.02 34.50
C VAL A 12 -5.54 57.44 33.04
N THR A 13 -4.45 57.15 32.39
CA THR A 13 -4.34 57.22 30.93
C THR A 13 -4.93 55.92 30.34
N VAL A 14 -6.14 56.02 29.81
CA VAL A 14 -6.78 54.95 29.04
C VAL A 14 -6.06 54.85 27.70
N CYS A 15 -5.12 53.90 27.57
CA CYS A 15 -4.61 53.48 26.27
C CYS A 15 -5.63 52.54 25.64
N GLY A 16 -6.47 53.06 24.76
CA GLY A 16 -7.33 52.28 23.90
C GLY A 16 -6.48 51.48 22.91
N LEU A 17 -6.25 50.19 23.20
CA LEU A 17 -5.78 49.24 22.22
C LEU A 17 -6.90 48.99 21.21
N LEU A 18 -6.82 49.66 20.06
CA LEU A 18 -7.54 49.29 18.86
C LEU A 18 -7.09 47.88 18.43
N PHE A 19 -7.84 46.89 18.85
CA PHE A 19 -7.77 45.53 18.31
C PHE A 19 -8.40 45.56 16.92
N THR A 20 -7.63 45.93 15.91
CA THR A 20 -7.98 45.65 14.51
C THR A 20 -7.91 44.14 14.34
N GLY A 21 -9.03 43.46 14.60
CA GLY A 21 -9.23 42.07 14.23
C GLY A 21 -9.05 41.97 12.71
N LEU A 22 -7.90 41.48 12.26
CA LEU A 22 -7.78 40.90 10.92
C LEU A 22 -8.76 39.73 10.88
N LEU A 23 -9.97 40.00 10.36
CA LEU A 23 -10.83 38.96 9.82
C LEU A 23 -10.07 38.38 8.61
N LEU A 24 -9.23 37.38 8.88
CA LEU A 24 -8.80 36.47 7.81
C LEU A 24 -10.10 35.85 7.29
N PRO A 25 -10.46 36.06 6.02
CA PRO A 25 -11.52 35.26 5.45
C PRO A 25 -11.07 33.82 5.54
N SER A 26 -11.69 33.04 6.42
CA SER A 26 -11.71 31.58 6.25
C SER A 26 -12.36 31.39 4.90
N ALA A 27 -11.53 31.19 3.87
CA ALA A 27 -12.02 30.70 2.61
C ALA A 27 -12.54 29.27 2.93
N CYS A 28 -13.80 29.16 3.31
CA CYS A 28 -14.53 27.95 3.14
C CYS A 28 -14.43 27.65 1.64
N ILE A 29 -13.56 26.73 1.28
CA ILE A 29 -13.59 26.12 -0.04
C ILE A 29 -14.92 25.37 -0.03
N THR A 30 -15.96 26.00 -0.59
CA THR A 30 -17.23 25.31 -0.86
C THR A 30 -16.90 24.26 -1.92
N GLU A 31 -16.94 22.99 -1.51
CA GLU A 31 -16.91 21.90 -2.48
C GLU A 31 -18.15 22.02 -3.37
N PRO A 32 -18.02 21.81 -4.69
CA PRO A 32 -19.18 21.83 -5.57
C PRO A 32 -20.17 20.76 -5.11
N GLU A 33 -21.41 21.14 -4.89
CA GLU A 33 -22.49 20.20 -4.64
C GLU A 33 -22.98 19.63 -5.98
N TYR A 34 -22.95 18.33 -6.12
CA TYR A 34 -23.47 17.59 -7.26
C TYR A 34 -24.74 16.84 -6.86
N ASP A 35 -25.72 16.80 -7.76
CA ASP A 35 -26.91 15.99 -7.57
C ASP A 35 -26.65 14.50 -7.87
N ALA A 36 -27.60 13.62 -7.52
CA ALA A 36 -27.51 12.19 -7.77
C ALA A 36 -27.92 11.77 -9.20
N SER A 37 -28.07 12.74 -10.12
CA SER A 37 -28.31 12.40 -11.55
C SER A 37 -27.09 11.68 -12.15
N PRO A 38 -27.26 10.96 -13.26
CA PRO A 38 -26.14 10.35 -13.98
C PRO A 38 -25.02 11.35 -14.29
N ARG A 39 -25.37 12.58 -14.69
CA ARG A 39 -24.39 13.61 -14.97
C ARG A 39 -23.76 14.17 -13.70
N GLY A 40 -24.54 14.39 -12.64
CA GLY A 40 -24.02 14.86 -11.35
C GLY A 40 -23.01 13.87 -10.75
N ASN A 41 -23.30 12.58 -10.80
CA ASN A 41 -22.35 11.55 -10.34
C ASN A 41 -21.06 11.49 -11.19
N PHE A 42 -21.17 11.70 -12.51
CA PHE A 42 -20.00 11.78 -13.39
C PHE A 42 -19.11 12.98 -13.04
N GLU A 43 -19.69 14.17 -12.89
CA GLU A 43 -18.92 15.38 -12.55
C GLU A 43 -18.32 15.26 -11.14
N ALA A 44 -19.04 14.69 -10.18
CA ALA A 44 -18.52 14.40 -8.84
C ALA A 44 -17.32 13.44 -8.89
N LEU A 45 -17.45 12.30 -9.61
CA LEU A 45 -16.36 11.35 -9.75
C LEU A 45 -15.15 11.97 -10.42
N TRP A 46 -15.37 12.72 -11.53
CA TRP A 46 -14.28 13.38 -12.22
C TRP A 46 -13.55 14.37 -11.32
N THR A 47 -14.29 15.19 -10.53
CA THR A 47 -13.72 16.17 -9.60
C THR A 47 -12.97 15.50 -8.47
N ILE A 48 -13.53 14.45 -7.84
CA ILE A 48 -12.85 13.69 -6.78
C ILE A 48 -11.51 13.17 -7.28
N MET A 49 -11.50 12.56 -8.45
CA MET A 49 -10.27 12.03 -9.03
C MET A 49 -9.29 13.15 -9.41
N ASN A 50 -9.77 14.22 -10.04
CA ASN A 50 -8.95 15.37 -10.41
C ASN A 50 -8.20 15.96 -9.22
N ASP A 51 -8.90 16.13 -8.10
CA ASP A 51 -8.36 16.81 -6.92
C ASP A 51 -7.47 15.91 -6.06
N HIS A 52 -7.70 14.58 -6.08
CA HIS A 52 -7.12 13.68 -5.09
C HIS A 52 -6.26 12.55 -5.64
N TYR A 53 -6.46 12.11 -6.90
CA TYR A 53 -5.66 11.03 -7.47
C TYR A 53 -4.20 11.47 -7.68
N CYS A 54 -3.25 10.60 -7.31
CA CYS A 54 -1.84 11.01 -7.22
C CYS A 54 -0.97 10.66 -8.43
N PHE A 55 -1.42 9.83 -9.38
CA PHE A 55 -0.56 9.28 -10.42
C PHE A 55 -0.85 9.77 -11.84
N PHE A 56 -1.61 10.84 -12.05
CA PHE A 56 -1.90 11.35 -13.39
C PHE A 56 -0.65 11.59 -14.25
N ARG A 57 0.34 12.26 -13.65
CA ARG A 57 1.60 12.58 -14.34
C ARG A 57 2.42 11.32 -14.61
N GLU A 58 2.53 10.44 -13.64
CA GLU A 58 3.33 9.22 -13.70
C GLU A 58 2.77 8.23 -14.73
N LYS A 59 1.44 8.08 -14.78
CA LYS A 59 0.74 7.24 -15.74
C LYS A 59 0.46 7.95 -17.08
N GLN A 60 0.89 9.21 -17.22
CA GLN A 60 0.72 10.04 -18.43
C GLN A 60 -0.75 10.16 -18.88
N VAL A 61 -1.66 10.32 -17.91
CA VAL A 61 -3.10 10.46 -18.17
C VAL A 61 -3.48 11.93 -18.18
N ASN A 62 -4.07 12.40 -19.29
CA ASN A 62 -4.69 13.71 -19.38
C ASN A 62 -6.16 13.61 -18.95
N TRP A 63 -6.44 13.93 -17.69
CA TRP A 63 -7.76 13.75 -17.09
C TRP A 63 -8.83 14.67 -17.68
N ASP A 64 -8.46 15.90 -18.11
CA ASP A 64 -9.38 16.80 -18.84
C ASP A 64 -9.78 16.22 -20.20
N SER A 65 -8.89 15.51 -20.87
CA SER A 65 -9.22 14.82 -22.11
C SER A 65 -10.18 13.66 -21.89
N ILE A 66 -10.00 12.92 -20.80
CA ILE A 66 -10.93 11.86 -20.39
C ILE A 66 -12.32 12.45 -20.12
N HIS A 67 -12.43 13.58 -19.41
CA HIS A 67 -13.70 14.28 -19.20
C HIS A 67 -14.40 14.55 -20.53
N ARG A 68 -13.71 15.17 -21.49
CA ARG A 68 -14.31 15.49 -22.83
C ARG A 68 -14.80 14.26 -23.60
N VAL A 69 -14.14 13.12 -23.44
CA VAL A 69 -14.53 11.87 -24.11
C VAL A 69 -15.75 11.23 -23.45
N TYR A 70 -15.81 11.28 -22.11
CA TYR A 70 -16.84 10.57 -21.35
C TYR A 70 -18.09 11.41 -21.07
N ALA A 71 -17.98 12.72 -20.88
CA ALA A 71 -19.12 13.59 -20.59
C ALA A 71 -20.32 13.45 -21.56
N PRO A 72 -20.12 13.34 -22.90
CA PRO A 72 -21.24 13.18 -23.83
C PRO A 72 -21.98 11.83 -23.73
N ARG A 73 -21.42 10.85 -23.01
CA ARG A 73 -22.04 9.53 -22.81
C ARG A 73 -23.14 9.56 -21.76
N PHE A 74 -23.23 10.64 -20.94
CA PHE A 74 -24.19 10.74 -19.83
C PHE A 74 -25.45 11.50 -20.24
N ASN A 75 -26.61 10.93 -19.91
CA ASN A 75 -27.94 11.54 -20.07
C ASN A 75 -28.89 11.03 -18.97
N ASP A 76 -29.97 11.75 -18.75
CA ASP A 76 -30.91 11.49 -17.64
C ASP A 76 -31.72 10.19 -17.80
N ALA A 77 -31.70 9.54 -18.96
CA ALA A 77 -32.39 8.28 -19.20
C ALA A 77 -31.55 7.04 -18.89
N MET A 78 -30.29 7.22 -18.44
CA MET A 78 -29.41 6.10 -18.12
C MET A 78 -29.91 5.35 -16.87
N THR A 79 -29.87 4.03 -16.95
CA THR A 79 -30.04 3.15 -15.78
C THR A 79 -28.76 3.17 -14.93
N ASP A 80 -28.89 2.82 -13.65
CA ASP A 80 -27.72 2.69 -12.74
C ASP A 80 -26.64 1.76 -13.31
N LYS A 81 -27.03 0.66 -13.95
CA LYS A 81 -26.11 -0.28 -14.58
C LYS A 81 -25.32 0.38 -15.72
N GLN A 82 -25.99 1.10 -16.61
CA GLN A 82 -25.34 1.82 -17.71
C GLN A 82 -24.40 2.91 -17.19
N GLN A 83 -24.85 3.67 -16.19
CA GLN A 83 -24.02 4.68 -15.53
C GLN A 83 -22.77 4.05 -14.92
N PHE A 84 -22.94 2.93 -14.18
CA PHE A 84 -21.82 2.23 -13.54
C PHE A 84 -20.78 1.76 -14.57
N GLU A 85 -21.23 1.16 -15.68
CA GLU A 85 -20.35 0.67 -16.75
C GLU A 85 -19.52 1.81 -17.35
N VAL A 86 -20.14 2.96 -17.67
CA VAL A 86 -19.42 4.11 -18.24
C VAL A 86 -18.43 4.73 -17.25
N LEU A 87 -18.80 4.83 -15.95
CA LEU A 87 -17.89 5.32 -14.92
C LEU A 87 -16.72 4.35 -14.69
N ALA A 88 -16.99 3.04 -14.73
CA ALA A 88 -15.96 2.00 -14.61
C ALA A 88 -14.96 2.06 -15.78
N ASP A 89 -15.45 2.21 -17.02
CA ASP A 89 -14.61 2.38 -18.20
C ASP A 89 -13.72 3.62 -18.08
N MET A 90 -14.28 4.75 -17.62
CA MET A 90 -13.52 5.98 -17.39
C MET A 90 -12.40 5.78 -16.36
N LEU A 91 -12.67 5.09 -15.26
CA LEU A 91 -11.68 4.82 -14.22
C LEU A 91 -10.60 3.83 -14.69
N ALA A 92 -10.94 2.90 -15.61
CA ALA A 92 -9.98 1.94 -16.16
C ALA A 92 -8.86 2.62 -16.98
N GLU A 93 -9.10 3.82 -17.53
CA GLU A 93 -8.07 4.64 -18.20
C GLU A 93 -6.87 4.96 -17.30
N LEU A 94 -7.07 4.95 -15.97
CA LEU A 94 -6.01 5.18 -14.99
C LEU A 94 -5.05 4.00 -14.83
N ARG A 95 -5.44 2.80 -15.25
CA ARG A 95 -4.62 1.58 -15.17
C ARG A 95 -4.02 1.35 -13.78
N ASP A 96 -4.85 1.54 -12.74
CA ASP A 96 -4.44 1.48 -11.33
C ASP A 96 -5.29 0.45 -10.57
N GLY A 97 -4.65 -0.57 -10.01
CA GLY A 97 -5.31 -1.63 -9.24
C GLY A 97 -5.96 -1.15 -7.93
N HIS A 98 -5.60 0.02 -7.42
CA HIS A 98 -6.24 0.65 -6.27
C HIS A 98 -7.48 1.48 -6.65
N VAL A 99 -7.68 1.78 -7.94
CA VAL A 99 -8.88 2.50 -8.40
C VAL A 99 -10.03 1.52 -8.54
N ASN A 100 -11.04 1.69 -7.68
CA ASN A 100 -12.20 0.80 -7.63
C ASN A 100 -13.48 1.64 -7.52
N LEU A 101 -14.51 1.28 -8.25
CA LEU A 101 -15.86 1.80 -8.09
C LEU A 101 -16.74 0.70 -7.50
N THR A 102 -17.42 0.99 -6.38
CA THR A 102 -18.27 0.03 -5.68
C THR A 102 -19.69 0.57 -5.61
N SER A 103 -20.64 -0.26 -6.03
CA SER A 103 -22.08 -0.05 -5.88
C SER A 103 -22.70 -1.19 -5.07
N SER A 104 -24.01 -1.14 -4.83
CA SER A 104 -24.75 -2.23 -4.17
C SER A 104 -24.81 -3.53 -5.01
N PHE A 105 -24.54 -3.46 -6.29
CA PHE A 105 -24.70 -4.58 -7.23
C PHE A 105 -23.42 -4.98 -7.97
N ASN A 106 -22.35 -4.17 -7.92
CA ASN A 106 -21.11 -4.47 -8.64
C ASN A 106 -19.90 -3.76 -8.05
N VAL A 107 -18.71 -4.29 -8.36
CA VAL A 107 -17.41 -3.67 -8.07
C VAL A 107 -16.56 -3.69 -9.34
N ALA A 108 -16.21 -2.51 -9.85
CA ALA A 108 -15.26 -2.36 -10.94
C ALA A 108 -13.83 -2.20 -10.41
N ARG A 109 -12.88 -2.88 -11.07
CA ARG A 109 -11.45 -2.88 -10.72
C ARG A 109 -10.61 -3.03 -11.97
N TYR A 110 -9.41 -2.47 -11.95
CA TYR A 110 -8.40 -2.71 -12.97
C TYR A 110 -7.49 -3.89 -12.59
N TRP A 111 -7.59 -5.01 -13.32
CA TRP A 111 -6.83 -6.23 -13.04
C TRP A 111 -5.68 -6.50 -14.02
N ALA A 112 -5.62 -5.78 -15.15
CA ALA A 112 -4.64 -6.04 -16.21
C ALA A 112 -3.17 -5.90 -15.77
N PHE A 113 -2.90 -5.35 -14.57
CA PHE A 113 -1.55 -5.29 -14.03
C PHE A 113 -0.90 -6.67 -13.82
N HIS A 114 -1.68 -7.75 -13.81
CA HIS A 114 -1.17 -9.13 -13.65
C HIS A 114 -1.61 -10.11 -14.75
N GLU A 115 -2.55 -9.74 -15.64
CA GLU A 115 -3.19 -10.68 -16.58
C GLU A 115 -2.22 -11.26 -17.63
N ASN A 116 -1.21 -10.52 -18.04
CA ASN A 116 -0.25 -10.93 -19.07
C ASN A 116 1.08 -11.43 -18.48
N TYR A 117 1.08 -11.87 -17.23
CA TYR A 117 2.26 -12.37 -16.54
C TYR A 117 2.08 -13.83 -16.14
N PRO A 118 3.18 -14.61 -16.06
CA PRO A 118 3.13 -15.96 -15.52
C PRO A 118 2.57 -15.94 -14.09
N ALA A 119 1.70 -16.89 -13.77
CA ALA A 119 1.15 -16.99 -12.42
C ALA A 119 2.25 -17.20 -11.36
N ASN A 120 3.30 -17.95 -11.69
CA ASN A 120 4.43 -18.27 -10.82
C ASN A 120 4.01 -18.77 -9.42
N TYR A 121 2.87 -19.48 -9.39
CA TYR A 121 2.23 -19.98 -8.18
C TYR A 121 1.32 -21.18 -8.48
N SER A 122 1.28 -22.14 -7.57
CA SER A 122 0.35 -23.25 -7.60
C SER A 122 -0.01 -23.69 -6.18
N ASP A 123 -1.31 -23.73 -5.86
CA ASP A 123 -1.80 -24.23 -4.57
C ASP A 123 -1.42 -25.69 -4.34
N THR A 124 -1.36 -26.49 -5.41
CA THR A 124 -0.95 -27.90 -5.33
C THR A 124 0.50 -28.03 -4.89
N LEU A 125 1.41 -27.25 -5.49
CA LEU A 125 2.82 -27.23 -5.10
C LEU A 125 3.00 -26.71 -3.67
N ILE A 126 2.32 -25.63 -3.29
CA ILE A 126 2.41 -25.09 -1.92
C ILE A 126 1.99 -26.15 -0.90
N ARG A 127 0.97 -26.96 -1.18
CA ARG A 127 0.56 -28.06 -0.30
C ARG A 127 1.64 -29.14 -0.15
N CYS A 128 2.45 -29.38 -1.19
CA CYS A 128 3.57 -30.32 -1.09
C CYS A 128 4.64 -29.86 -0.08
N TYR A 129 4.92 -28.53 -0.03
CA TYR A 129 5.90 -27.96 0.90
C TYR A 129 5.33 -27.67 2.28
N LEU A 130 4.10 -27.17 2.36
CA LEU A 130 3.47 -26.83 3.63
C LEU A 130 2.99 -28.07 4.40
N GLY A 131 2.58 -29.13 3.67
CA GLY A 131 2.02 -30.35 4.30
C GLY A 131 0.68 -30.09 4.96
N THR A 132 0.36 -30.93 5.95
CA THR A 132 -0.88 -30.84 6.75
C THR A 132 -0.61 -30.50 8.22
N ASP A 133 0.64 -30.52 8.66
CA ASP A 133 1.13 -30.37 10.02
C ASP A 133 1.74 -28.98 10.33
N TYR A 134 1.46 -27.98 9.47
CA TYR A 134 1.90 -26.63 9.70
C TYR A 134 1.19 -25.96 10.87
N GLN A 135 1.85 -25.00 11.48
CA GLN A 135 1.28 -24.15 12.54
C GLN A 135 0.73 -22.83 11.97
N ILE A 136 -0.16 -22.19 12.71
CA ILE A 136 -0.75 -20.90 12.32
C ILE A 136 -0.69 -19.92 13.50
N ALA A 137 -0.18 -18.72 13.25
CA ALA A 137 -0.29 -17.60 14.18
C ALA A 137 -0.60 -16.30 13.43
N SER A 138 -1.62 -15.56 13.83
CA SER A 138 -2.13 -14.35 13.16
C SER A 138 -2.36 -14.52 11.64
N GLY A 139 -2.73 -15.71 11.19
CA GLY A 139 -2.95 -16.04 9.77
C GLY A 139 -1.68 -16.36 8.98
N LEU A 140 -0.51 -16.28 9.58
CA LEU A 140 0.74 -16.79 9.00
C LEU A 140 0.82 -18.30 9.24
N LYS A 141 0.96 -19.08 8.15
CA LYS A 141 1.19 -20.53 8.20
C LYS A 141 2.68 -20.79 8.20
N TYR A 142 3.19 -21.63 9.09
CA TYR A 142 4.64 -21.88 9.17
C TYR A 142 4.99 -23.29 9.58
N ARG A 143 6.15 -23.75 9.12
CA ARG A 143 6.75 -25.02 9.47
C ARG A 143 8.26 -25.02 9.22
N ILE A 144 8.93 -26.07 9.67
CA ILE A 144 10.32 -26.37 9.32
C ILE A 144 10.33 -27.37 8.16
N LEU A 145 11.04 -27.05 7.06
CA LEU A 145 11.25 -27.97 5.94
C LEU A 145 12.32 -29.01 6.29
N ASP A 146 12.35 -30.13 5.53
CA ASP A 146 13.23 -31.27 5.80
C ASP A 146 14.73 -30.95 5.80
N ASP A 147 15.14 -29.85 5.12
CA ASP A 147 16.51 -29.35 5.09
C ASP A 147 16.82 -28.27 6.16
N ASN A 148 16.01 -28.20 7.20
CA ASN A 148 16.14 -27.27 8.31
C ASN A 148 16.09 -25.79 7.90
N ILE A 149 15.28 -25.46 6.87
CA ILE A 149 14.90 -24.11 6.51
C ILE A 149 13.49 -23.83 7.04
N GLY A 150 13.31 -22.72 7.73
CA GLY A 150 11.98 -22.26 8.14
C GLY A 150 11.20 -21.80 6.90
N TYR A 151 9.91 -22.10 6.86
CA TYR A 151 8.99 -21.64 5.81
C TYR A 151 7.80 -20.95 6.43
N ILE A 152 7.56 -19.69 6.03
CA ILE A 152 6.40 -18.90 6.40
C ILE A 152 5.61 -18.58 5.13
N ARG A 153 4.34 -18.98 5.08
CA ARG A 153 3.39 -18.57 4.06
C ARG A 153 2.57 -17.41 4.57
N CYS A 154 2.69 -16.25 3.95
CA CYS A 154 1.92 -15.04 4.22
C CYS A 154 0.96 -14.77 3.04
N GLU A 155 -0.27 -15.24 3.15
CA GLU A 155 -1.28 -15.17 2.07
C GLU A 155 -1.91 -13.79 1.95
N THR A 156 -1.93 -13.03 3.06
CA THR A 156 -2.52 -11.69 3.10
C THR A 156 -1.97 -10.90 4.29
N PHE A 157 -1.98 -9.58 4.17
CA PHE A 157 -1.78 -8.65 5.28
C PHE A 157 -3.08 -8.06 5.83
N GLN A 158 -4.25 -8.59 5.47
CA GLN A 158 -5.53 -8.13 6.03
C GLN A 158 -5.65 -8.40 7.54
N ASN A 159 -5.00 -9.44 8.03
CA ASN A 159 -4.95 -9.74 9.46
C ASN A 159 -3.95 -8.83 10.20
N SER A 160 -4.34 -8.35 11.38
CA SER A 160 -3.40 -7.66 12.27
C SER A 160 -2.38 -8.64 12.83
N LEU A 161 -1.08 -8.36 12.64
CA LEU A 161 -0.01 -9.14 13.22
C LEU A 161 0.33 -8.65 14.63
N GLY A 162 0.18 -9.52 15.63
CA GLY A 162 0.58 -9.25 17.01
C GLY A 162 2.08 -9.50 17.22
N ASP A 163 2.74 -8.68 18.06
CA ASP A 163 4.16 -8.89 18.36
C ASP A 163 4.42 -10.26 18.99
N GLY A 164 3.58 -10.70 19.94
CA GLY A 164 3.70 -12.03 20.56
C GLY A 164 3.58 -13.17 19.54
N ASN A 165 2.64 -13.07 18.58
CA ASN A 165 2.50 -14.08 17.53
C ASN A 165 3.74 -14.17 16.64
N LEU A 166 4.36 -13.02 16.32
CA LEU A 166 5.61 -13.00 15.57
C LEU A 166 6.79 -13.54 16.37
N ASP A 167 6.82 -13.28 17.69
CA ASP A 167 7.82 -13.85 18.59
C ASP A 167 7.68 -15.38 18.66
N ASP A 168 6.46 -15.92 18.79
CA ASP A 168 6.18 -17.36 18.81
C ASP A 168 6.63 -18.05 17.52
N ILE A 169 6.31 -17.45 16.36
CA ILE A 169 6.74 -17.98 15.04
C ILE A 169 8.26 -18.04 14.96
N LEU A 170 8.94 -16.91 15.27
CA LEU A 170 10.39 -16.82 15.16
C LEU A 170 11.12 -17.68 16.19
N LEU A 171 10.54 -17.89 17.37
CA LEU A 171 11.06 -18.81 18.38
C LEU A 171 10.96 -20.26 17.91
N ALA A 172 9.82 -20.66 17.37
CA ALA A 172 9.61 -22.01 16.80
C ALA A 172 10.58 -22.30 15.64
N LEU A 173 10.88 -21.29 14.83
CA LEU A 173 11.81 -21.41 13.69
C LEU A 173 13.27 -21.13 14.06
N GLN A 174 13.59 -20.76 15.31
CA GLN A 174 14.95 -20.42 15.74
C GLN A 174 16.00 -21.51 15.42
N PRO A 175 15.71 -22.83 15.50
CA PRO A 175 16.69 -23.88 15.14
C PRO A 175 17.07 -23.88 13.66
N CYS A 176 16.23 -23.29 12.76
CA CYS A 176 16.48 -23.31 11.33
C CYS A 176 17.73 -22.51 10.96
N THR A 177 18.39 -22.92 9.88
CA THR A 177 19.60 -22.26 9.36
C THR A 177 19.29 -21.00 8.55
N ALA A 178 18.11 -20.93 7.96
CA ALA A 178 17.62 -19.83 7.13
C ALA A 178 16.07 -19.82 7.10
N LEU A 179 15.48 -18.83 6.45
CA LEU A 179 14.04 -18.65 6.38
C LEU A 179 13.58 -18.36 4.94
N ILE A 180 12.45 -18.90 4.56
CA ILE A 180 11.69 -18.52 3.36
C ILE A 180 10.39 -17.85 3.82
N ILE A 181 10.09 -16.67 3.28
CA ILE A 181 8.79 -16.00 3.42
C ILE A 181 8.14 -15.98 2.05
N ASP A 182 7.07 -16.76 1.89
CA ASP A 182 6.34 -16.83 0.62
C ASP A 182 5.17 -15.85 0.62
N LEU A 183 5.30 -14.77 -0.18
CA LEU A 183 4.29 -13.74 -0.37
C LEU A 183 3.49 -13.92 -1.67
N ARG A 184 3.81 -14.89 -2.49
CA ARG A 184 3.14 -15.04 -3.78
C ARG A 184 1.62 -15.05 -3.61
N ASN A 185 0.91 -14.35 -4.50
CA ASN A 185 -0.54 -14.10 -4.43
C ASN A 185 -1.03 -13.29 -3.21
N ASN A 186 -0.14 -12.61 -2.48
CA ASN A 186 -0.55 -11.71 -1.41
C ASN A 186 -0.93 -10.33 -2.00
N GLY A 187 -2.20 -10.04 -2.07
CA GLY A 187 -2.74 -8.76 -2.57
C GLY A 187 -2.63 -7.57 -1.60
N GLY A 188 -1.93 -7.75 -0.47
CA GLY A 188 -1.75 -6.67 0.51
C GLY A 188 -2.71 -6.73 1.70
N GLY A 189 -3.07 -5.57 2.22
CA GLY A 189 -3.88 -5.38 3.43
C GLY A 189 -3.35 -4.25 4.31
N LEU A 190 -3.12 -4.51 5.59
CA LEU A 190 -2.65 -3.53 6.56
C LEU A 190 -1.13 -3.28 6.40
N ILE A 191 -0.76 -2.06 6.06
CA ILE A 191 0.64 -1.65 5.92
C ILE A 191 1.40 -1.79 7.26
N THR A 192 0.71 -1.59 8.38
CA THR A 192 1.27 -1.78 9.73
C THR A 192 1.63 -3.25 10.01
N SER A 193 0.91 -4.22 9.44
CA SER A 193 1.25 -5.64 9.53
C SER A 193 2.49 -5.97 8.71
N ALA A 194 2.58 -5.41 7.49
CA ALA A 194 3.77 -5.53 6.64
C ALA A 194 5.02 -4.94 7.33
N GLU A 195 4.89 -3.74 7.92
CA GLU A 195 5.97 -3.08 8.67
C GLU A 195 6.40 -3.91 9.89
N LYS A 196 5.46 -4.39 10.71
CA LYS A 196 5.77 -5.22 11.89
C LYS A 196 6.52 -6.50 11.54
N LEU A 197 6.12 -7.18 10.46
CA LEU A 197 6.83 -8.36 10.00
C LEU A 197 8.24 -7.99 9.50
N ALA A 198 8.39 -6.95 8.68
CA ALA A 198 9.68 -6.50 8.17
C ALA A 198 10.64 -6.04 9.29
N ALA A 199 10.11 -5.41 10.34
CA ALA A 199 10.89 -4.94 11.50
C ALA A 199 11.64 -6.08 12.23
N ARG A 200 11.25 -7.34 12.00
CA ARG A 200 11.92 -8.52 12.55
C ARG A 200 13.25 -8.85 11.87
N PHE A 201 13.56 -8.23 10.71
CA PHE A 201 14.72 -8.57 9.87
C PHE A 201 15.80 -7.50 9.86
N THR A 202 15.74 -6.52 10.76
CA THR A 202 16.79 -5.51 10.94
C THR A 202 17.12 -5.32 12.42
N ASN A 203 18.37 -4.94 12.70
CA ASN A 203 18.85 -4.61 14.07
C ASN A 203 19.03 -3.11 14.27
N ARG A 204 18.89 -2.31 13.23
CA ARG A 204 19.06 -0.85 13.27
C ARG A 204 17.96 -0.19 12.45
N PRO A 205 17.64 1.07 12.71
CA PRO A 205 16.77 1.83 11.83
C PRO A 205 17.34 1.87 10.40
N VAL A 206 16.49 1.59 9.42
CA VAL A 206 16.83 1.57 7.99
C VAL A 206 15.90 2.50 7.25
N GLU A 207 16.45 3.44 6.49
CA GLU A 207 15.66 4.23 5.55
C GLU A 207 15.23 3.31 4.41
N VAL A 208 13.92 3.27 4.16
CA VAL A 208 13.31 2.33 3.21
C VAL A 208 12.55 3.02 2.08
N GLY A 209 12.52 4.35 2.09
CA GLY A 209 11.90 5.13 1.04
C GLY A 209 11.25 6.41 1.53
N PHE A 210 10.30 6.88 0.74
CA PHE A 210 9.61 8.14 0.98
C PHE A 210 8.12 8.02 0.68
N VAL A 211 7.34 8.95 1.23
CA VAL A 211 5.93 9.16 0.92
C VAL A 211 5.67 10.65 0.71
N ARG A 212 4.72 10.98 -0.14
CA ARG A 212 4.23 12.35 -0.32
C ARG A 212 2.71 12.40 -0.10
N HIS A 213 2.22 13.56 0.30
CA HIS A 213 0.80 13.79 0.51
C HIS A 213 0.35 14.95 -0.38
N LYS A 214 -0.87 14.87 -0.92
CA LYS A 214 -1.48 16.00 -1.63
C LYS A 214 -1.60 17.19 -0.69
N THR A 215 -1.26 18.40 -1.19
CA THR A 215 -1.36 19.67 -0.47
C THR A 215 -2.31 20.66 -1.13
N GLY A 216 -2.91 20.28 -2.25
CA GLY A 216 -3.86 21.09 -3.01
C GLY A 216 -4.41 20.33 -4.21
N ARG A 217 -5.30 20.97 -4.98
CA ARG A 217 -6.01 20.37 -6.12
C ARG A 217 -5.14 20.16 -7.37
N ALA A 218 -4.09 20.99 -7.56
CA ALA A 218 -3.22 20.82 -8.71
C ALA A 218 -2.56 19.42 -8.73
N HIS A 219 -2.41 18.82 -9.90
CA HIS A 219 -1.93 17.45 -10.04
C HIS A 219 -0.52 17.23 -9.47
N ASP A 220 0.28 18.27 -9.41
CA ASP A 220 1.65 18.27 -8.87
C ASP A 220 1.75 18.88 -7.44
N ALA A 221 0.64 19.29 -6.83
CA ALA A 221 0.61 19.85 -5.50
C ALA A 221 0.81 18.78 -4.43
N PHE A 222 2.07 18.50 -4.11
CA PHE A 222 2.46 17.54 -3.09
C PHE A 222 3.40 18.13 -2.04
N SER A 223 3.35 17.58 -0.83
CA SER A 223 4.35 17.84 0.20
C SER A 223 5.77 17.50 -0.27
N PRO A 224 6.83 18.01 0.37
CA PRO A 224 8.15 17.44 0.27
C PRO A 224 8.14 15.94 0.57
N MET A 225 9.10 15.20 0.04
CA MET A 225 9.27 13.78 0.35
C MET A 225 9.51 13.59 1.85
N GLN A 226 8.66 12.81 2.49
CA GLN A 226 8.77 12.45 3.90
C GLN A 226 9.44 11.07 4.00
N ARG A 227 10.52 11.00 4.77
CA ARG A 227 11.32 9.77 4.92
C ARG A 227 10.52 8.69 5.65
N GLN A 228 10.55 7.49 5.10
CA GLN A 228 10.08 6.27 5.75
C GLN A 228 11.27 5.51 6.34
N VAL A 229 11.19 5.21 7.63
CA VAL A 229 12.26 4.53 8.36
C VAL A 229 11.69 3.29 9.04
N LEU A 230 12.13 2.12 8.61
CA LEU A 230 11.85 0.85 9.27
C LEU A 230 12.68 0.77 10.56
N LYS A 231 12.02 0.75 11.71
CA LYS A 231 12.65 0.57 13.01
C LYS A 231 12.69 -0.91 13.38
N PRO A 232 13.76 -1.40 14.03
CA PRO A 232 13.82 -2.79 14.48
C PRO A 232 12.73 -3.08 15.52
N ALA A 233 12.12 -4.26 15.44
CA ALA A 233 11.19 -4.73 16.45
C ALA A 233 11.86 -4.84 17.83
N ARG A 234 11.06 -4.65 18.89
CA ARG A 234 11.53 -4.82 20.28
C ARG A 234 11.67 -6.28 20.68
N GLY A 235 10.83 -7.16 20.11
CA GLY A 235 10.81 -8.59 20.36
C GLY A 235 11.89 -9.35 19.57
N ILE A 236 11.65 -10.66 19.36
CA ILE A 236 12.57 -11.56 18.65
C ILE A 236 12.79 -11.07 17.22
N ARG A 237 14.05 -11.03 16.80
CA ARG A 237 14.47 -10.65 15.45
C ARG A 237 15.25 -11.79 14.81
N TRP A 238 15.00 -11.97 13.52
CA TRP A 238 15.66 -12.98 12.71
C TRP A 238 16.98 -12.43 12.17
N GLN A 239 18.10 -13.05 12.56
CA GLN A 239 19.44 -12.59 12.21
C GLN A 239 20.20 -13.59 11.32
N LYS A 240 19.46 -14.40 10.59
CA LYS A 240 19.96 -15.33 9.59
C LYS A 240 19.40 -14.95 8.23
N ARG A 241 19.88 -15.58 7.15
CA ARG A 241 19.42 -15.28 5.79
C ARG A 241 17.93 -15.55 5.64
N VAL A 242 17.29 -14.73 4.83
CA VAL A 242 15.89 -14.87 4.47
C VAL A 242 15.69 -14.68 2.97
N ALA A 243 14.95 -15.56 2.34
CA ALA A 243 14.45 -15.41 0.98
C ALA A 243 12.97 -15.00 1.02
N VAL A 244 12.63 -13.96 0.28
CA VAL A 244 11.23 -13.51 0.11
C VAL A 244 10.78 -13.89 -1.29
N LEU A 245 9.73 -14.70 -1.39
CA LEU A 245 9.22 -15.15 -2.68
C LEU A 245 8.13 -14.24 -3.18
N THR A 246 8.22 -13.83 -4.44
CA THR A 246 7.32 -12.87 -5.06
C THR A 246 6.79 -13.34 -6.41
N ASN A 247 5.61 -12.85 -6.77
CA ASN A 247 5.05 -12.92 -8.11
C ASN A 247 4.26 -11.65 -8.41
N ARG A 248 3.70 -11.53 -9.62
CA ARG A 248 2.97 -10.34 -10.07
C ARG A 248 1.73 -10.01 -9.24
N MET A 249 1.18 -10.98 -8.49
CA MET A 249 0.04 -10.76 -7.58
C MET A 249 0.44 -10.19 -6.21
N VAL A 250 1.73 -10.02 -5.91
CA VAL A 250 2.20 -9.33 -4.70
C VAL A 250 1.96 -7.84 -4.86
N PHE A 251 0.96 -7.28 -4.14
CA PHE A 251 0.43 -5.95 -4.40
C PHE A 251 0.23 -5.14 -3.10
N SER A 252 0.21 -3.79 -3.19
CA SER A 252 -0.15 -2.90 -2.08
C SER A 252 0.75 -3.10 -0.84
N ALA A 253 0.21 -3.38 0.35
CA ALA A 253 1.01 -3.60 1.57
C ALA A 253 2.03 -4.73 1.43
N ALA A 254 1.77 -5.73 0.57
CA ALA A 254 2.75 -6.78 0.28
C ALA A 254 3.90 -6.26 -0.60
N ASN A 255 3.64 -5.36 -1.54
CA ASN A 255 4.68 -4.64 -2.28
C ASN A 255 5.52 -3.75 -1.34
N GLU A 256 4.89 -3.07 -0.38
CA GLU A 256 5.59 -2.30 0.65
C GLU A 256 6.49 -3.20 1.52
N PHE A 257 6.01 -4.39 1.92
CA PHE A 257 6.85 -5.36 2.63
C PHE A 257 8.09 -5.73 1.80
N VAL A 258 7.93 -6.00 0.51
CA VAL A 258 9.06 -6.29 -0.38
C VAL A 258 10.02 -5.11 -0.45
N LYS A 259 9.52 -3.87 -0.55
CA LYS A 259 10.33 -2.64 -0.47
C LYS A 259 11.16 -2.60 0.80
N TYR A 260 10.56 -2.85 1.97
CA TYR A 260 11.28 -2.88 3.24
C TYR A 260 12.36 -3.95 3.26
N MET A 261 12.05 -5.15 2.79
CA MET A 261 12.97 -6.28 2.78
C MET A 261 14.17 -6.09 1.82
N LYS A 262 14.01 -5.32 0.73
CA LYS A 262 15.14 -4.94 -0.17
C LYS A 262 16.29 -4.25 0.58
N TYR A 263 15.98 -3.56 1.68
CA TYR A 263 16.97 -2.84 2.48
C TYR A 263 17.35 -3.57 3.77
N CYS A 264 16.80 -4.76 4.01
CA CYS A 264 17.23 -5.62 5.13
C CYS A 264 18.48 -6.41 4.75
N PRO A 265 19.56 -6.41 5.56
CA PRO A 265 20.90 -6.85 5.15
C PRO A 265 21.03 -8.31 4.73
N LEU A 266 20.15 -9.18 5.26
CA LEU A 266 20.19 -10.63 5.05
C LEU A 266 19.05 -11.15 4.19
N ALA A 267 18.28 -10.25 3.57
CA ALA A 267 17.15 -10.59 2.73
C ALA A 267 17.57 -10.69 1.25
N THR A 268 16.91 -11.59 0.52
CA THR A 268 17.01 -11.72 -0.94
C THR A 268 15.60 -11.94 -1.49
N ILE A 269 15.21 -11.15 -2.46
CA ILE A 269 13.92 -11.27 -3.14
C ILE A 269 14.05 -12.20 -4.33
N ILE A 270 13.21 -13.23 -4.40
CA ILE A 270 13.30 -14.30 -5.41
C ILE A 270 11.94 -14.53 -6.06
N GLY A 271 11.91 -14.69 -7.36
CA GLY A 271 10.70 -14.97 -8.14
C GLY A 271 10.50 -13.95 -9.25
N ASP A 272 9.33 -13.32 -9.30
CA ASP A 272 9.00 -12.35 -10.34
C ASP A 272 8.80 -10.94 -9.74
N ARG A 273 8.78 -9.93 -10.63
CA ARG A 273 8.42 -8.56 -10.26
C ARG A 273 7.06 -8.53 -9.56
N THR A 274 6.93 -7.76 -8.50
CA THR A 274 5.67 -7.55 -7.80
C THR A 274 4.65 -6.77 -8.67
N GLY A 275 3.40 -6.76 -8.26
CA GLY A 275 2.33 -6.04 -8.93
C GLY A 275 2.27 -4.54 -8.66
N GLY A 276 3.04 -4.06 -7.68
CA GLY A 276 3.06 -2.65 -7.36
C GLY A 276 1.97 -2.19 -6.40
N GLY A 277 1.29 -1.09 -6.76
CA GLY A 277 0.27 -0.48 -5.89
C GLY A 277 0.89 0.33 -4.75
N ALA A 278 1.71 1.31 -5.11
CA ALA A 278 2.43 2.18 -4.17
C ALA A 278 1.71 3.52 -3.90
N GLY A 279 0.42 3.62 -4.21
CA GLY A 279 -0.42 4.74 -3.84
C GLY A 279 -1.24 4.40 -2.60
N LEU A 280 -0.93 4.98 -1.43
CA LEU A 280 -1.77 4.76 -0.25
C LEU A 280 -3.22 5.18 -0.58
N PRO A 281 -4.19 4.25 -0.56
CA PRO A 281 -5.51 4.54 -1.08
C PRO A 281 -6.39 5.29 -0.08
N PHE A 282 -7.23 6.17 -0.63
CA PHE A 282 -8.34 6.82 0.05
C PHE A 282 -9.66 6.43 -0.62
N SER A 283 -10.76 6.77 0.00
CA SER A 283 -12.09 6.55 -0.55
C SER A 283 -12.93 7.82 -0.41
N SER A 284 -13.85 8.00 -1.36
CA SER A 284 -14.86 9.05 -1.34
C SER A 284 -16.20 8.47 -1.82
N GLU A 285 -17.29 9.16 -1.52
CA GLU A 285 -18.65 8.75 -1.86
C GLU A 285 -19.20 9.68 -2.96
N LEU A 286 -19.92 9.08 -3.93
CA LEU A 286 -20.64 9.82 -4.95
C LEU A 286 -22.04 10.20 -4.45
N PRO A 287 -22.72 11.21 -5.04
CA PRO A 287 -24.05 11.64 -4.63
C PRO A 287 -25.11 10.53 -4.56
N ASN A 288 -24.98 9.49 -5.37
CA ASN A 288 -25.87 8.32 -5.38
C ASN A 288 -25.47 7.23 -4.35
N GLY A 289 -24.49 7.49 -3.48
CA GLY A 289 -24.03 6.54 -2.46
C GLY A 289 -23.02 5.49 -2.95
N TRP A 290 -22.56 5.54 -4.20
CA TRP A 290 -21.49 4.66 -4.66
C TRP A 290 -20.15 5.13 -4.12
N ASN A 291 -19.25 4.19 -3.85
CA ASN A 291 -17.94 4.49 -3.30
C ASN A 291 -16.86 4.38 -4.39
N VAL A 292 -16.00 5.39 -4.49
CA VAL A 292 -14.77 5.35 -5.27
C VAL A 292 -13.56 5.27 -4.36
N ARG A 293 -12.68 4.30 -4.60
CA ARG A 293 -11.37 4.17 -3.95
C ARG A 293 -10.29 4.50 -4.96
N PHE A 294 -9.23 5.19 -4.54
CA PHE A 294 -8.16 5.65 -5.44
C PHE A 294 -6.84 5.86 -4.69
N SER A 295 -5.73 5.82 -5.43
CA SER A 295 -4.40 6.15 -4.92
C SER A 295 -4.26 7.65 -4.66
N ALA A 296 -3.90 8.04 -3.42
CA ALA A 296 -3.82 9.44 -3.00
C ALA A 296 -2.41 9.88 -2.54
N CYS A 297 -1.61 8.97 -1.96
CA CYS A 297 -0.29 9.29 -1.44
C CYS A 297 0.76 8.42 -2.11
N PRO A 298 1.53 8.95 -3.07
CA PRO A 298 2.54 8.16 -3.78
C PRO A 298 3.70 7.82 -2.84
N MET A 299 4.13 6.56 -2.91
CA MET A 299 5.26 6.01 -2.16
C MET A 299 6.40 5.66 -3.09
N PHE A 300 7.62 5.86 -2.60
CA PHE A 300 8.84 5.73 -3.36
C PHE A 300 9.85 4.84 -2.62
N ASP A 301 10.78 4.26 -3.36
CA ASP A 301 11.93 3.59 -2.79
C ASP A 301 12.94 4.60 -2.20
N ARG A 302 14.05 4.11 -1.65
CA ARG A 302 15.09 4.94 -1.05
C ARG A 302 15.84 5.80 -2.06
N GLU A 303 15.87 5.39 -3.30
CA GLU A 303 16.47 6.10 -4.43
C GLU A 303 15.52 7.16 -5.02
N GLY A 304 14.26 7.22 -4.54
CA GLY A 304 13.24 8.18 -5.00
C GLY A 304 12.47 7.71 -6.23
N HIS A 305 12.58 6.44 -6.63
CA HIS A 305 11.80 5.87 -7.71
C HIS A 305 10.45 5.37 -7.20
N SER A 306 9.41 5.57 -8.00
CA SER A 306 8.09 5.02 -7.72
C SER A 306 8.13 3.49 -7.73
N THR A 307 7.42 2.88 -6.79
CA THR A 307 7.21 1.43 -6.75
C THR A 307 5.79 1.03 -7.18
N GLU A 308 5.07 1.97 -7.83
CA GLU A 308 3.71 1.75 -8.34
C GLU A 308 3.65 0.59 -9.35
N ASP A 309 4.61 0.47 -10.24
CA ASP A 309 4.67 -0.59 -11.26
C ASP A 309 5.38 -1.87 -10.77
N GLY A 310 5.61 -1.95 -9.47
CA GLY A 310 6.21 -3.10 -8.81
C GLY A 310 7.72 -3.07 -8.68
N ILE A 311 8.22 -3.97 -7.85
CA ILE A 311 9.63 -4.10 -7.46
C ILE A 311 10.22 -5.34 -8.12
N ALA A 312 11.34 -5.17 -8.80
CA ALA A 312 12.06 -6.28 -9.41
C ALA A 312 12.71 -7.17 -8.32
N PRO A 313 12.70 -8.52 -8.47
CA PRO A 313 13.41 -9.41 -7.58
C PRO A 313 14.92 -9.27 -7.74
N ASP A 314 15.69 -9.75 -6.75
CA ASP A 314 17.15 -9.87 -6.83
C ASP A 314 17.56 -11.07 -7.69
N VAL A 315 16.72 -12.11 -7.68
CA VAL A 315 16.88 -13.31 -8.51
C VAL A 315 15.56 -13.60 -9.22
N ASN A 316 15.55 -13.37 -10.54
CA ASN A 316 14.38 -13.65 -11.36
C ASN A 316 14.27 -15.16 -11.63
N VAL A 317 13.16 -15.78 -11.21
CA VAL A 317 12.89 -17.20 -11.39
C VAL A 317 11.39 -17.39 -11.67
N SER A 318 11.07 -18.18 -12.69
CA SER A 318 9.70 -18.59 -12.99
C SER A 318 9.48 -20.07 -12.73
N LEU A 319 8.25 -20.47 -12.47
CA LEU A 319 7.87 -21.87 -12.40
C LEU A 319 8.16 -22.58 -13.73
N SER A 320 8.89 -23.68 -13.66
CA SER A 320 9.15 -24.56 -14.79
C SER A 320 8.02 -25.59 -14.89
N GLU A 321 7.47 -25.79 -16.08
CA GLU A 321 6.48 -26.85 -16.32
C GLU A 321 7.04 -28.25 -15.98
N ALA A 322 8.30 -28.50 -16.32
CA ALA A 322 8.95 -29.78 -16.01
C ALA A 322 9.07 -30.02 -14.50
N ASP A 323 9.33 -28.96 -13.71
CA ASP A 323 9.36 -29.07 -12.25
C ASP A 323 7.95 -29.24 -11.69
N PHE A 324 6.98 -28.48 -12.18
CA PHE A 324 5.59 -28.62 -11.80
C PHE A 324 5.07 -30.06 -11.95
N LEU A 325 5.35 -30.70 -13.10
CA LEU A 325 4.96 -32.08 -13.35
C LEU A 325 5.62 -33.10 -12.41
N ARG A 326 6.77 -32.74 -11.82
CA ARG A 326 7.44 -33.54 -10.79
C ARG A 326 7.00 -33.19 -9.36
N GLY A 327 6.04 -32.29 -9.19
CA GLY A 327 5.61 -31.85 -7.87
C GLY A 327 6.61 -30.92 -7.17
N THR A 328 7.49 -30.27 -7.95
CA THR A 328 8.56 -29.39 -7.45
C THR A 328 8.26 -27.92 -7.77
N ASP A 329 8.39 -27.04 -6.80
CA ASP A 329 8.27 -25.60 -7.00
C ASP A 329 9.65 -24.99 -7.31
N THR A 330 9.89 -24.65 -8.57
CA THR A 330 11.17 -24.10 -9.05
C THR A 330 11.62 -22.89 -8.22
N ILE A 331 10.68 -22.03 -7.79
CA ILE A 331 10.98 -20.79 -7.05
C ILE A 331 11.39 -21.12 -5.62
N ILE A 332 10.68 -22.05 -4.95
CA ILE A 332 11.05 -22.51 -3.60
C ILE A 332 12.43 -23.19 -3.64
N GLU A 333 12.68 -24.05 -4.63
CA GLU A 333 13.98 -24.74 -4.75
C GLU A 333 15.12 -23.76 -5.04
N ALA A 334 14.90 -22.77 -5.90
CA ALA A 334 15.89 -21.71 -6.13
C ALA A 334 16.20 -20.92 -4.84
N ALA A 335 15.18 -20.67 -4.00
CA ALA A 335 15.38 -20.03 -2.71
C ALA A 335 16.18 -20.92 -1.74
N ARG A 336 15.86 -22.23 -1.66
CA ARG A 336 16.59 -23.19 -0.83
C ARG A 336 18.07 -23.26 -1.24
N GLU A 337 18.34 -23.30 -2.53
CA GLU A 337 19.70 -23.33 -3.08
C GLU A 337 20.47 -22.03 -2.77
N LYS A 338 19.83 -20.87 -2.96
CA LYS A 338 20.42 -19.55 -2.63
C LYS A 338 20.77 -19.43 -1.17
N LEU A 339 19.91 -19.94 -0.28
CA LEU A 339 20.11 -19.90 1.16
C LEU A 339 21.24 -20.86 1.62
N LYS A 340 21.49 -21.97 0.91
CA LYS A 340 22.59 -22.91 1.21
C LYS A 340 23.95 -22.41 0.75
N ARG A 341 24.05 -21.81 -0.43
CA ARG A 341 25.34 -21.39 -1.06
C ARG A 341 26.08 -20.26 -0.34
N GLY A 342 25.50 -19.59 0.55
CA GLY A 342 26.13 -18.45 1.26
C GLY A 342 26.82 -18.85 2.58
N LYS A 343 27.40 -20.06 2.66
CA LYS A 343 28.30 -20.45 3.75
C LYS A 343 29.70 -19.90 3.53
#